data_e7703195ae54b7859d5b51dfcf2709df
#
_entry.id   e7703195ae54b7859d5b51dfcf2709df
#
_cell.length_a   1.000
_cell.length_b   1.000
_cell.length_c   1.000
_cell.angle_alpha   90.00
_cell.angle_beta   90.00
_cell.angle_gamma   90.00
#
_symmetry.space_group_name_H-M   'P 1'
#
loop_
_entity.id
_entity.type
_entity.pdbx_description
1 polymer ?
#
loop_
_entity_poly.entity_id
_entity_poly.type
_entity_poly.pdbx_seq_one_letter_code
_entity_poly.pdbx_strand_id
1 'polypeptide(L)'
;SDANIDNNHISDWIIKTLDELNSLANVTILNRTTAMGYYDYNYLTALQKVTNHLPKLIKNTPRERYWRIRAKKVILAQGAFERPLVFSGNDKPGVMMASAGTIYLRKFGVLSGKSVILFVNNDHAYTTAIQFSNKGAKVTVVDNREDISSEISDLCNQCDIKIYPSHSIIKTFGYKKVSGVEIQKVDIENNELLGDSIALKCDLILMSGGWNPAVQLFSQSRGKLKYDSGINSFVPKEFIKNQKV
;
A
#
# COMPACT_ATOMS: atom_id res chain seq x y z
N SER A 1 8.17 11.13 -6.69
CA SER A 1 8.97 10.28 -7.59
C SER A 1 9.09 10.98 -8.92
N ASP A 2 10.30 11.12 -9.40
CA ASP A 2 10.60 11.65 -10.74
C ASP A 2 10.29 10.62 -11.83
N ALA A 3 9.22 9.85 -11.63
CA ALA A 3 8.77 8.86 -12.59
C ALA A 3 8.22 9.55 -13.83
N ASN A 4 8.75 9.18 -14.99
CA ASN A 4 8.29 9.64 -16.27
C ASN A 4 7.50 8.55 -17.00
N ILE A 5 6.43 8.95 -17.68
CA ILE A 5 5.65 8.12 -18.60
C ILE A 5 5.63 8.85 -19.93
N ASP A 6 6.01 8.17 -21.01
CA ASP A 6 6.08 8.75 -22.37
C ASP A 6 6.84 10.09 -22.40
N ASN A 7 8.00 10.15 -21.72
CA ASN A 7 8.85 11.33 -21.59
C ASN A 7 8.22 12.54 -20.86
N ASN A 8 7.04 12.38 -20.25
CA ASN A 8 6.40 13.40 -19.42
C ASN A 8 6.54 13.05 -17.94
N HIS A 9 6.65 14.06 -17.09
CA HIS A 9 6.52 13.84 -15.66
C HIS A 9 5.14 13.23 -15.36
N ILE A 10 5.09 12.27 -14.45
CA ILE A 10 3.86 11.48 -14.18
C ILE A 10 2.64 12.36 -13.86
N SER A 11 2.83 13.49 -13.17
CA SER A 11 1.74 14.42 -12.84
C SER A 11 1.17 15.08 -14.09
N ASP A 12 2.03 15.48 -15.01
CA ASP A 12 1.64 16.16 -16.26
C ASP A 12 0.96 15.17 -17.21
N TRP A 13 1.48 13.94 -17.26
CA TRP A 13 0.86 12.85 -18.00
C TRP A 13 -0.56 12.55 -17.52
N ILE A 14 -0.77 12.49 -16.16
CA ILE A 14 -2.10 12.25 -15.58
C ILE A 14 -3.06 13.39 -15.95
N ILE A 15 -2.65 14.65 -15.82
CA ILE A 15 -3.49 15.81 -16.13
C ILE A 15 -3.90 15.78 -17.60
N LYS A 16 -2.92 15.63 -18.50
CA LYS A 16 -3.16 15.59 -19.94
C LYS A 16 -4.11 14.44 -20.33
N THR A 17 -3.90 13.25 -19.77
CA THR A 17 -4.75 12.08 -20.04
C THR A 17 -6.18 12.30 -19.54
N LEU A 18 -6.35 12.90 -18.35
CA LEU A 18 -7.67 13.20 -17.80
C LEU A 18 -8.41 14.25 -18.65
N ASP A 19 -7.71 15.28 -19.13
CA ASP A 19 -8.28 16.31 -20.00
C ASP A 19 -8.71 15.70 -21.34
N GLU A 20 -7.88 14.85 -21.94
CA GLU A 20 -8.22 14.11 -23.16
C GLU A 20 -9.47 13.25 -22.94
N LEU A 21 -9.53 12.43 -21.88
CA LEU A 21 -10.68 11.58 -21.57
C LEU A 21 -11.95 12.39 -21.32
N ASN A 22 -11.86 13.53 -20.64
CA ASN A 22 -13.00 14.41 -20.40
C ASN A 22 -13.51 15.10 -21.68
N SER A 23 -12.68 15.25 -22.71
CA SER A 23 -13.09 15.81 -24.00
C SER A 23 -13.90 14.85 -24.86
N LEU A 24 -13.86 13.55 -24.56
CA LEU A 24 -14.53 12.51 -25.34
C LEU A 24 -16.00 12.37 -24.92
N ALA A 25 -16.93 12.61 -25.81
CA ALA A 25 -18.37 12.57 -25.56
C ALA A 25 -18.90 11.18 -25.14
N ASN A 26 -18.17 10.11 -25.48
CA ASN A 26 -18.52 8.72 -25.15
C ASN A 26 -17.84 8.20 -23.87
N VAL A 27 -17.09 9.04 -23.13
CA VAL A 27 -16.43 8.70 -21.87
C VAL A 27 -17.15 9.36 -20.71
N THR A 28 -17.38 8.60 -19.64
CA THR A 28 -17.92 9.12 -18.39
C THR A 28 -16.97 8.77 -17.24
N ILE A 29 -16.39 9.78 -16.59
CA ILE A 29 -15.54 9.61 -15.42
C ILE A 29 -16.37 9.86 -14.17
N LEU A 30 -16.48 8.84 -13.31
CA LEU A 30 -17.20 8.90 -12.04
C LEU A 30 -16.23 9.11 -10.88
N ASN A 31 -15.92 10.36 -10.58
CA ASN A 31 -15.09 10.71 -9.43
C ASN A 31 -15.79 10.42 -8.10
N ARG A 32 -15.03 10.15 -7.04
CA ARG A 32 -15.52 9.82 -5.69
C ARG A 32 -16.53 8.67 -5.68
N THR A 33 -16.29 7.68 -6.53
CA THR A 33 -17.16 6.54 -6.75
C THR A 33 -16.45 5.26 -6.37
N THR A 34 -17.07 4.45 -5.53
CA THR A 34 -16.56 3.15 -5.10
C THR A 34 -17.40 2.04 -5.73
N ALA A 35 -16.74 1.12 -6.43
CA ALA A 35 -17.39 -0.11 -6.88
C ALA A 35 -17.71 -0.98 -5.65
N MET A 36 -19.00 -1.28 -5.46
CA MET A 36 -19.51 -2.01 -4.29
C MET A 36 -19.68 -3.49 -4.57
N GLY A 37 -19.88 -3.85 -5.82
CA GLY A 37 -20.10 -5.23 -6.21
C GLY A 37 -20.00 -5.47 -7.70
N TYR A 38 -19.59 -6.68 -8.06
CA TYR A 38 -19.54 -7.18 -9.43
C TYR A 38 -20.18 -8.56 -9.48
N TYR A 39 -21.30 -8.66 -10.20
CA TYR A 39 -22.18 -9.81 -10.22
C TYR A 39 -22.28 -10.41 -11.64
N ASP A 40 -23.13 -11.43 -11.78
CA ASP A 40 -23.36 -12.12 -13.04
C ASP A 40 -23.75 -11.17 -14.18
N TYR A 41 -23.44 -11.56 -15.41
CA TYR A 41 -23.72 -10.80 -16.62
C TYR A 41 -23.14 -9.38 -16.64
N ASN A 42 -21.94 -9.22 -16.10
CA ASN A 42 -21.23 -7.94 -16.03
C ASN A 42 -22.08 -6.83 -15.37
N TYR A 43 -22.80 -7.19 -14.32
CA TYR A 43 -23.59 -6.25 -13.52
C TYR A 43 -22.74 -5.71 -12.38
N LEU A 44 -22.49 -4.40 -12.39
CA LEU A 44 -21.76 -3.72 -11.34
C LEU A 44 -22.67 -2.78 -10.57
N THR A 45 -22.35 -2.62 -9.30
CA THR A 45 -22.94 -1.60 -8.45
C THR A 45 -21.84 -0.67 -7.93
N ALA A 46 -22.14 0.63 -7.90
CA ALA A 46 -21.19 1.62 -7.40
C ALA A 46 -21.89 2.72 -6.62
N LEU A 47 -21.23 3.22 -5.58
CA LEU A 47 -21.71 4.33 -4.75
C LEU A 47 -20.85 5.57 -5.01
N GLN A 48 -21.48 6.59 -5.54
CA GLN A 48 -20.87 7.90 -5.78
C GLN A 48 -21.21 8.86 -4.64
N LYS A 49 -20.20 9.46 -4.02
CA LYS A 49 -20.35 10.56 -3.07
C LYS A 49 -20.47 11.87 -3.85
N VAL A 50 -21.70 12.39 -4.00
CA VAL A 50 -21.97 13.58 -4.83
C VAL A 50 -21.69 14.85 -4.05
N THR A 51 -22.30 15.02 -2.87
CA THR A 51 -22.15 16.23 -2.04
C THR A 51 -21.67 15.96 -0.61
N ASN A 52 -21.47 14.71 -0.21
CA ASN A 52 -21.01 14.34 1.14
C ASN A 52 -19.67 14.97 1.56
N HIS A 53 -18.83 15.35 0.58
CA HIS A 53 -17.54 15.98 0.82
C HIS A 53 -17.61 17.51 0.96
N LEU A 54 -18.79 18.09 0.75
CA LEU A 54 -18.98 19.53 0.84
C LEU A 54 -19.38 19.95 2.26
N PRO A 55 -18.86 21.08 2.76
CA PRO A 55 -19.18 21.57 4.11
C PRO A 55 -20.63 22.02 4.25
N LYS A 56 -21.31 22.35 3.14
CA LYS A 56 -22.72 22.75 3.11
C LYS A 56 -23.47 21.89 2.10
N LEU A 57 -24.69 21.50 2.48
CA LEU A 57 -25.60 20.79 1.59
C LEU A 57 -26.07 21.73 0.47
N ILE A 58 -26.02 21.22 -0.76
CA ILE A 58 -26.61 21.89 -1.92
C ILE A 58 -28.06 21.45 -2.02
N LYS A 59 -28.98 22.44 -1.99
CA LYS A 59 -30.42 22.19 -2.08
C LYS A 59 -30.75 21.47 -3.39
N ASN A 60 -31.61 20.47 -3.33
CA ASN A 60 -32.07 19.65 -4.47
C ASN A 60 -30.97 18.80 -5.15
N THR A 61 -29.83 18.59 -4.47
CA THR A 61 -28.77 17.71 -4.97
C THR A 61 -28.63 16.49 -4.05
N PRO A 62 -28.56 15.27 -4.58
CA PRO A 62 -28.41 14.08 -3.75
C PRO A 62 -27.04 14.09 -3.06
N ARG A 63 -26.98 13.57 -1.84
CA ARG A 63 -25.71 13.38 -1.11
C ARG A 63 -24.90 12.26 -1.74
N GLU A 64 -25.58 11.20 -2.13
CA GLU A 64 -25.04 10.00 -2.72
C GLU A 64 -25.87 9.54 -3.90
N ARG A 65 -25.23 8.89 -4.84
CA ARG A 65 -25.88 8.26 -6.00
C ARG A 65 -25.46 6.82 -6.09
N TYR A 66 -26.43 5.93 -6.12
CA TYR A 66 -26.19 4.52 -6.34
C TYR A 66 -26.30 4.20 -7.83
N TRP A 67 -25.23 3.71 -8.41
CA TRP A 67 -25.15 3.33 -9.81
C TRP A 67 -25.39 1.84 -9.96
N ARG A 68 -26.20 1.49 -10.94
CA ARG A 68 -26.40 0.12 -11.44
C ARG A 68 -25.96 0.08 -12.88
N ILE A 69 -24.86 -0.61 -13.16
CA ILE A 69 -24.20 -0.57 -14.46
C ILE A 69 -24.22 -1.98 -15.05
N ARG A 70 -24.69 -2.08 -16.27
CA ARG A 70 -24.56 -3.28 -17.11
C ARG A 70 -23.57 -2.98 -18.22
N ALA A 71 -22.47 -3.72 -18.26
CA ALA A 71 -21.41 -3.50 -19.24
C ALA A 71 -21.27 -4.71 -20.18
N LYS A 72 -20.85 -4.45 -21.42
CA LYS A 72 -20.45 -5.52 -22.34
C LYS A 72 -19.13 -6.15 -21.91
N LYS A 73 -18.20 -5.33 -21.40
CA LYS A 73 -16.89 -5.74 -20.86
C LYS A 73 -16.59 -4.95 -19.61
N VAL A 74 -15.86 -5.55 -18.68
CA VAL A 74 -15.39 -4.92 -17.43
C VAL A 74 -13.90 -5.13 -17.33
N ILE A 75 -13.17 -4.04 -17.09
CA ILE A 75 -11.73 -4.08 -16.80
C ILE A 75 -11.56 -3.76 -15.32
N LEU A 76 -10.98 -4.68 -14.56
CA LEU A 76 -10.66 -4.52 -13.16
C LEU A 76 -9.21 -4.08 -13.02
N ALA A 77 -9.00 -2.81 -12.65
CA ALA A 77 -7.68 -2.21 -12.44
C ALA A 77 -7.53 -1.71 -10.99
N GLN A 78 -7.88 -2.55 -10.02
CA GLN A 78 -7.98 -2.21 -8.59
C GLN A 78 -6.63 -2.16 -7.88
N GLY A 79 -5.56 -2.64 -8.54
CA GLY A 79 -4.23 -2.71 -7.96
C GLY A 79 -4.11 -3.74 -6.84
N ALA A 80 -3.37 -3.35 -5.81
CA ALA A 80 -3.05 -4.18 -4.66
C ALA A 80 -3.08 -3.34 -3.38
N PHE A 81 -3.21 -3.99 -2.23
CA PHE A 81 -3.09 -3.36 -0.93
C PHE A 81 -1.90 -3.93 -0.16
N GLU A 82 -1.26 -3.08 0.61
CA GLU A 82 -0.06 -3.42 1.37
C GLU A 82 -0.40 -4.42 2.49
N ARG A 83 0.45 -5.43 2.65
CA ARG A 83 0.32 -6.48 3.66
C ARG A 83 0.99 -6.06 4.96
N PRO A 84 0.31 -6.17 6.11
CA PRO A 84 0.95 -5.98 7.40
C PRO A 84 1.90 -7.15 7.73
N LEU A 85 2.91 -6.86 8.55
CA LEU A 85 3.74 -7.85 9.21
C LEU A 85 3.23 -8.06 10.65
N VAL A 86 3.27 -9.31 11.12
CA VAL A 86 2.78 -9.67 12.46
C VAL A 86 3.95 -9.69 13.43
N PHE A 87 3.84 -8.93 14.52
CA PHE A 87 4.77 -8.92 15.64
C PHE A 87 4.08 -8.47 16.93
N SER A 88 4.69 -8.73 18.07
CA SER A 88 4.10 -8.42 19.38
C SER A 88 3.92 -6.90 19.56
N GLY A 89 2.66 -6.47 19.76
CA GLY A 89 2.27 -5.07 19.96
C GLY A 89 2.22 -4.24 18.68
N ASN A 90 1.95 -4.87 17.53
CA ASN A 90 1.74 -4.17 16.24
C ASN A 90 0.46 -3.33 16.18
N ASP A 91 -0.39 -3.41 17.20
CA ASP A 91 -1.61 -2.62 17.38
C ASP A 91 -1.41 -1.32 18.19
N LYS A 92 -0.19 -1.06 18.67
CA LYS A 92 0.11 0.15 19.44
C LYS A 92 0.02 1.42 18.57
N PRO A 93 -0.46 2.55 19.14
CA PRO A 93 -0.32 3.84 18.49
C PRO A 93 1.15 4.15 18.15
N GLY A 94 1.40 4.59 16.91
CA GLY A 94 2.74 4.77 16.37
C GLY A 94 3.22 3.58 15.52
N VAL A 95 2.35 2.59 15.26
CA VAL A 95 2.58 1.54 14.26
C VAL A 95 1.63 1.77 13.10
N MET A 96 2.13 1.80 11.88
CA MET A 96 1.33 1.96 10.66
C MET A 96 1.98 1.31 9.45
N MET A 97 1.24 1.18 8.36
CA MET A 97 1.75 0.71 7.07
C MET A 97 2.72 1.74 6.47
N ALA A 98 3.75 1.28 5.75
CA ALA A 98 4.72 2.15 5.10
C ALA A 98 4.07 3.06 4.06
N SER A 99 3.10 2.54 3.29
CA SER A 99 2.31 3.34 2.34
C SER A 99 1.51 4.44 3.03
N ALA A 100 0.94 4.19 4.21
CA ALA A 100 0.23 5.21 4.98
C ALA A 100 1.17 6.34 5.42
N GLY A 101 2.36 6.00 5.95
CA GLY A 101 3.39 6.97 6.28
C GLY A 101 3.80 7.82 5.09
N THR A 102 4.00 7.18 3.93
CA THR A 102 4.30 7.87 2.66
C THR A 102 3.17 8.84 2.23
N ILE A 103 1.90 8.44 2.39
CA ILE A 103 0.76 9.31 2.09
C ILE A 103 0.75 10.54 3.00
N TYR A 104 0.95 10.37 4.31
CA TYR A 104 1.05 11.49 5.24
C TYR A 104 2.16 12.46 4.83
N LEU A 105 3.32 11.92 4.48
CA LEU A 105 4.47 12.72 4.09
C LEU A 105 4.24 13.48 2.77
N ARG A 106 3.78 12.78 1.73
CA ARG A 106 3.66 13.36 0.38
C ARG A 106 2.43 14.23 0.20
N LYS A 107 1.28 13.76 0.67
CA LYS A 107 0.00 14.43 0.41
C LYS A 107 -0.28 15.55 1.41
N PHE A 108 0.15 15.37 2.66
CA PHE A 108 -0.18 16.29 3.74
C PHE A 108 1.04 17.03 4.31
N GLY A 109 2.26 16.71 3.85
CA GLY A 109 3.49 17.32 4.35
C GLY A 109 3.80 16.96 5.81
N VAL A 110 3.22 15.88 6.33
CA VAL A 110 3.34 15.48 7.73
C VAL A 110 4.39 14.39 7.90
N LEU A 111 5.44 14.68 8.63
CA LEU A 111 6.41 13.68 9.09
C LEU A 111 5.86 13.00 10.36
N SER A 112 5.39 11.77 10.22
CA SER A 112 4.65 11.06 11.27
C SER A 112 5.52 10.61 12.46
N GLY A 113 6.85 10.65 12.34
CA GLY A 113 7.82 10.32 13.39
C GLY A 113 9.21 10.84 13.06
N LYS A 114 10.03 11.03 14.09
CA LYS A 114 11.43 11.51 13.96
C LYS A 114 12.45 10.40 14.07
N SER A 115 12.14 9.34 14.79
CA SER A 115 12.97 8.14 14.95
C SER A 115 12.17 6.94 14.49
N VAL A 116 12.41 6.51 13.26
CA VAL A 116 11.55 5.58 12.52
C VAL A 116 12.24 4.22 12.41
N ILE A 117 11.53 3.17 12.76
CA ILE A 117 11.87 1.81 12.37
C ILE A 117 11.00 1.42 11.18
N LEU A 118 11.61 1.04 10.07
CA LEU A 118 10.92 0.46 8.92
C LEU A 118 11.13 -1.05 8.92
N PHE A 119 10.06 -1.81 9.16
CA PHE A 119 10.07 -3.27 9.18
C PHE A 119 9.52 -3.84 7.88
N VAL A 120 10.32 -4.62 7.15
CA VAL A 120 10.01 -5.01 5.78
C VAL A 120 10.45 -6.44 5.43
N ASN A 121 9.94 -6.91 4.30
CA ASN A 121 10.38 -8.11 3.60
C ASN A 121 10.38 -7.92 2.06
N ASN A 122 10.45 -6.69 1.58
CA ASN A 122 10.38 -6.37 0.15
C ASN A 122 11.13 -5.07 -0.17
N ASP A 123 11.54 -4.91 -1.44
CA ASP A 123 12.34 -3.77 -1.88
C ASP A 123 11.55 -2.48 -2.01
N HIS A 124 10.27 -2.57 -2.37
CA HIS A 124 9.45 -1.39 -2.61
C HIS A 124 9.38 -0.44 -1.41
N ALA A 125 9.38 -0.98 -0.20
CA ALA A 125 9.27 -0.20 1.03
C ALA A 125 10.50 0.67 1.33
N TYR A 126 11.67 0.36 0.78
CA TYR A 126 12.89 1.16 0.99
C TYR A 126 12.75 2.59 0.45
N THR A 127 11.92 2.79 -0.57
CA THR A 127 11.60 4.16 -1.05
C THR A 127 10.98 5.01 0.05
N THR A 128 10.21 4.42 0.97
CA THR A 128 9.66 5.12 2.15
C THR A 128 10.76 5.51 3.13
N ALA A 129 11.73 4.62 3.39
CA ALA A 129 12.88 4.91 4.25
C ALA A 129 13.66 6.14 3.76
N ILE A 130 14.01 6.14 2.47
CA ILE A 130 14.75 7.24 1.82
C ILE A 130 13.95 8.55 1.90
N GLN A 131 12.65 8.52 1.65
CA GLN A 131 11.81 9.72 1.71
C GLN A 131 11.74 10.31 3.13
N PHE A 132 11.61 9.46 4.15
CA PHE A 132 11.59 9.88 5.54
C PHE A 132 12.95 10.45 5.96
N SER A 133 14.06 9.79 5.59
CA SER A 133 15.41 10.30 5.85
C SER A 133 15.65 11.67 5.21
N ASN A 134 15.29 11.84 3.92
CA ASN A 134 15.39 13.11 3.21
C ASN A 134 14.55 14.24 3.83
N LYS A 135 13.60 13.92 4.70
CA LYS A 135 12.80 14.89 5.47
C LYS A 135 13.26 15.05 6.92
N GLY A 136 14.45 14.52 7.23
CA GLY A 136 15.12 14.70 8.52
C GLY A 136 14.72 13.70 9.61
N ALA A 137 14.06 12.60 9.26
CA ALA A 137 13.86 11.50 10.20
C ALA A 137 15.12 10.64 10.29
N LYS A 138 15.46 10.18 11.50
CA LYS A 138 16.43 9.11 11.68
C LYS A 138 15.75 7.77 11.40
N VAL A 139 16.16 7.10 10.32
CA VAL A 139 15.53 5.85 9.88
C VAL A 139 16.46 4.67 10.12
N THR A 140 15.90 3.58 10.60
CA THR A 140 16.56 2.26 10.67
C THR A 140 15.64 1.24 10.02
N VAL A 141 16.19 0.41 9.14
CA VAL A 141 15.45 -0.66 8.47
C VAL A 141 15.74 -1.98 9.16
N VAL A 142 14.69 -2.75 9.41
CA VAL A 142 14.72 -4.14 9.87
C VAL A 142 14.14 -4.98 8.74
N ASP A 143 14.93 -5.81 8.10
CA ASP A 143 14.50 -6.65 6.98
C ASP A 143 14.61 -8.12 7.37
N ASN A 144 13.53 -8.87 7.17
CA ASN A 144 13.53 -10.31 7.44
C ASN A 144 14.42 -11.08 6.47
N ARG A 145 14.70 -10.53 5.29
CA ARG A 145 15.50 -11.19 4.26
C ARG A 145 16.98 -11.04 4.58
N GLU A 146 17.76 -11.99 4.14
CA GLU A 146 19.23 -11.95 4.20
C GLU A 146 19.79 -11.13 3.04
N ASP A 147 19.29 -11.40 1.83
CA ASP A 147 19.77 -10.77 0.60
C ASP A 147 19.03 -9.47 0.32
N ILE A 148 19.78 -8.38 0.37
CA ILE A 148 19.33 -7.03 -0.02
C ILE A 148 20.20 -6.61 -1.20
N SER A 149 19.58 -6.08 -2.26
CA SER A 149 20.34 -5.67 -3.46
C SER A 149 21.38 -4.60 -3.12
N SER A 150 22.52 -4.66 -3.79
CA SER A 150 23.60 -3.67 -3.61
C SER A 150 23.13 -2.25 -3.90
N GLU A 151 22.26 -2.07 -4.89
CA GLU A 151 21.68 -0.75 -5.26
C GLU A 151 20.90 -0.14 -4.10
N ILE A 152 20.07 -0.94 -3.42
CA ILE A 152 19.31 -0.49 -2.25
C ILE A 152 20.24 -0.17 -1.09
N SER A 153 21.24 -1.03 -0.86
CA SER A 153 22.22 -0.84 0.22
C SER A 153 23.01 0.46 0.02
N ASP A 154 23.43 0.76 -1.21
CA ASP A 154 24.16 1.98 -1.55
C ASP A 154 23.29 3.23 -1.36
N LEU A 155 22.04 3.19 -1.78
CA LEU A 155 21.08 4.28 -1.56
C LEU A 155 20.82 4.53 -0.08
N CYS A 156 20.70 3.48 0.72
CA CYS A 156 20.54 3.58 2.17
C CYS A 156 21.76 4.17 2.84
N ASN A 157 22.97 3.76 2.43
CA ASN A 157 24.23 4.30 2.95
C ASN A 157 24.36 5.80 2.64
N GLN A 158 24.00 6.26 1.43
CA GLN A 158 23.99 7.68 1.07
C GLN A 158 23.02 8.52 1.92
N CYS A 159 21.99 7.90 2.46
CA CYS A 159 20.98 8.53 3.32
C CYS A 159 21.20 8.30 4.82
N ASP A 160 22.34 7.76 5.25
CA ASP A 160 22.64 7.38 6.65
C ASP A 160 21.57 6.47 7.28
N ILE A 161 21.04 5.52 6.48
CA ILE A 161 20.04 4.57 6.92
C ILE A 161 20.73 3.25 7.27
N LYS A 162 20.66 2.87 8.56
CA LYS A 162 21.17 1.58 9.01
C LYS A 162 20.19 0.47 8.68
N ILE A 163 20.69 -0.65 8.12
CA ILE A 163 19.89 -1.84 7.80
C ILE A 163 20.33 -2.99 8.71
N TYR A 164 19.35 -3.74 9.22
CA TYR A 164 19.52 -5.00 9.93
C TYR A 164 18.89 -6.12 9.07
N PRO A 165 19.68 -6.79 8.19
CA PRO A 165 19.20 -7.93 7.40
C PRO A 165 19.01 -9.16 8.29
N SER A 166 18.17 -10.09 7.89
CA SER A 166 17.80 -11.30 8.65
C SER A 166 17.33 -11.01 10.07
N HIS A 167 16.66 -9.86 10.33
CA HIS A 167 16.13 -9.53 11.64
C HIS A 167 14.62 -9.37 11.63
N SER A 168 14.00 -9.67 12.76
CA SER A 168 12.58 -9.47 13.00
C SER A 168 12.35 -8.65 14.27
N ILE A 169 11.23 -7.94 14.32
CA ILE A 169 10.74 -7.33 15.56
C ILE A 169 10.10 -8.42 16.40
N ILE A 170 10.66 -8.67 17.57
CA ILE A 170 10.12 -9.66 18.51
C ILE A 170 9.24 -9.03 19.58
N LYS A 171 9.45 -7.74 19.88
CA LYS A 171 8.70 -7.02 20.90
C LYS A 171 8.68 -5.53 20.64
N THR A 172 7.59 -4.85 21.03
CA THR A 172 7.49 -3.38 21.02
C THR A 172 7.47 -2.84 22.45
N PHE A 173 8.16 -1.73 22.67
CA PHE A 173 8.12 -1.00 23.94
C PHE A 173 7.12 0.15 23.89
N GLY A 174 6.73 0.63 25.06
CA GLY A 174 5.81 1.75 25.26
C GLY A 174 4.42 1.31 25.69
N TYR A 175 3.75 2.16 26.47
CA TYR A 175 2.40 1.89 27.01
C TYR A 175 1.30 2.55 26.17
N LYS A 176 1.29 3.90 26.09
CA LYS A 176 0.29 4.66 25.32
C LYS A 176 0.61 4.76 23.81
N LYS A 177 1.87 4.68 23.48
CA LYS A 177 2.40 4.72 22.12
C LYS A 177 3.72 3.97 22.08
N VAL A 178 4.17 3.62 20.88
CA VAL A 178 5.46 2.99 20.68
C VAL A 178 6.60 3.93 21.16
N SER A 179 7.59 3.36 21.84
CA SER A 179 8.81 4.08 22.28
C SER A 179 10.10 3.36 21.89
N GLY A 180 9.98 2.18 21.28
CA GLY A 180 11.09 1.36 20.83
C GLY A 180 10.65 -0.02 20.42
N VAL A 181 11.61 -0.78 19.94
CA VAL A 181 11.46 -2.19 19.55
C VAL A 181 12.63 -3.00 20.08
N GLU A 182 12.42 -4.28 20.25
CA GLU A 182 13.44 -5.30 20.40
C GLU A 182 13.47 -6.11 19.11
N ILE A 183 14.63 -6.18 18.48
CA ILE A 183 14.87 -6.93 17.27
C ILE A 183 15.82 -8.08 17.53
N GLN A 184 15.71 -9.16 16.78
CA GLN A 184 16.62 -10.29 16.87
C GLN A 184 16.82 -10.92 15.51
N LYS A 185 18.00 -11.47 15.27
CA LYS A 185 18.28 -12.21 14.04
C LYS A 185 17.38 -13.45 13.95
N VAL A 186 16.85 -13.73 12.76
CA VAL A 186 15.98 -14.87 12.53
C VAL A 186 16.57 -15.78 11.46
N ASP A 187 16.47 -17.07 11.69
CA ASP A 187 16.59 -18.08 10.66
C ASP A 187 15.18 -18.43 10.19
N ILE A 188 14.84 -17.95 8.99
CA ILE A 188 13.50 -18.16 8.41
C ILE A 188 13.27 -19.62 8.03
N GLU A 189 14.31 -20.33 7.59
CA GLU A 189 14.20 -21.72 7.14
C GLU A 189 13.90 -22.65 8.32
N ASN A 190 14.59 -22.44 9.43
CA ASN A 190 14.42 -23.24 10.64
C ASN A 190 13.40 -22.65 11.64
N ASN A 191 12.90 -21.43 11.38
CA ASN A 191 12.00 -20.69 12.26
C ASN A 191 12.57 -20.50 13.67
N GLU A 192 13.83 -20.12 13.76
CA GLU A 192 14.57 -19.96 15.00
C GLU A 192 15.07 -18.52 15.17
N LEU A 193 15.17 -18.09 16.45
CA LEU A 193 15.82 -16.84 16.82
C LEU A 193 17.30 -17.08 17.09
N LEU A 194 18.18 -16.27 16.52
CA LEU A 194 19.63 -16.43 16.63
C LEU A 194 20.27 -15.26 17.37
N GLY A 195 21.26 -15.59 18.21
CA GLY A 195 22.06 -14.59 18.92
C GLY A 195 21.29 -13.77 19.95
N ASP A 196 21.88 -12.64 20.36
CA ASP A 196 21.28 -11.74 21.33
C ASP A 196 20.31 -10.75 20.68
N SER A 197 19.30 -10.33 21.42
CA SER A 197 18.37 -9.29 20.98
C SER A 197 18.97 -7.89 21.09
N ILE A 198 18.50 -6.98 20.24
CA ILE A 198 18.95 -5.59 20.19
C ILE A 198 17.76 -4.67 20.44
N ALA A 199 17.88 -3.80 21.45
CA ALA A 199 16.88 -2.79 21.75
C ALA A 199 17.15 -1.50 20.95
N LEU A 200 16.14 -1.02 20.20
CA LEU A 200 16.19 0.20 19.40
C LEU A 200 15.10 1.17 19.86
N LYS A 201 15.44 2.45 20.06
CA LYS A 201 14.45 3.49 20.35
C LYS A 201 13.81 4.00 19.09
N CYS A 202 12.48 4.18 19.11
CA CYS A 202 11.73 4.81 18.02
C CYS A 202 10.44 5.45 18.52
N ASP A 203 9.88 6.37 17.76
CA ASP A 203 8.58 6.98 18.00
C ASP A 203 7.56 6.61 16.91
N LEU A 204 8.02 5.90 15.85
CA LEU A 204 7.21 5.39 14.75
C LEU A 204 7.77 4.06 14.25
N ILE A 205 6.87 3.11 14.00
CA ILE A 205 7.14 1.88 13.26
C ILE A 205 6.32 1.92 11.98
N LEU A 206 7.01 1.84 10.85
CA LEU A 206 6.41 1.61 9.54
C LEU A 206 6.62 0.15 9.16
N MET A 207 5.61 -0.51 8.62
CA MET A 207 5.74 -1.91 8.21
C MET A 207 5.23 -2.14 6.80
N SER A 208 5.86 -3.08 6.10
CA SER A 208 5.43 -3.54 4.78
C SER A 208 5.80 -5.01 4.58
N GLY A 209 4.79 -5.86 4.48
CA GLY A 209 4.93 -7.30 4.19
C GLY A 209 4.71 -7.64 2.71
N GLY A 210 4.90 -6.67 1.80
CA GLY A 210 4.61 -6.81 0.38
C GLY A 210 3.17 -6.40 0.03
N TRP A 211 2.68 -6.89 -1.10
CA TRP A 211 1.42 -6.45 -1.68
C TRP A 211 0.51 -7.63 -2.01
N ASN A 212 -0.76 -7.52 -1.63
CA ASN A 212 -1.80 -8.48 -1.99
C ASN A 212 -2.65 -7.92 -3.13
N PRO A 213 -2.78 -8.63 -4.26
CA PRO A 213 -3.70 -8.24 -5.33
C PRO A 213 -5.13 -8.06 -4.82
N ALA A 214 -5.80 -7.00 -5.26
CA ALA A 214 -7.18 -6.73 -4.90
C ALA A 214 -8.13 -7.59 -5.77
N VAL A 215 -8.35 -8.84 -5.39
CA VAL A 215 -9.11 -9.84 -6.17
C VAL A 215 -10.58 -9.97 -5.79
N GLN A 216 -11.07 -9.14 -4.88
CA GLN A 216 -12.40 -9.29 -4.28
C GLN A 216 -13.53 -9.22 -5.32
N LEU A 217 -13.53 -8.19 -6.18
CA LEU A 217 -14.55 -8.04 -7.21
C LEU A 217 -14.44 -9.14 -8.28
N PHE A 218 -13.22 -9.56 -8.62
CA PHE A 218 -13.00 -10.68 -9.52
C PHE A 218 -13.58 -11.98 -8.96
N SER A 219 -13.30 -12.28 -7.69
CA SER A 219 -13.84 -13.47 -7.01
C SER A 219 -15.37 -13.39 -6.88
N GLN A 220 -15.93 -12.22 -6.55
CA GLN A 220 -17.37 -12.01 -6.43
C GLN A 220 -18.08 -12.26 -7.76
N SER A 221 -17.45 -11.93 -8.88
CA SER A 221 -17.97 -12.23 -10.22
C SER A 221 -17.81 -13.70 -10.66
N ARG A 222 -17.49 -14.60 -9.72
CA ARG A 222 -17.20 -16.03 -9.91
C ARG A 222 -15.90 -16.34 -10.67
N GLY A 223 -14.99 -15.37 -10.77
CA GLY A 223 -13.64 -15.61 -11.26
C GLY A 223 -12.89 -16.57 -10.34
N LYS A 224 -12.19 -17.55 -10.91
CA LYS A 224 -11.42 -18.52 -10.13
C LYS A 224 -10.06 -17.97 -9.77
N LEU A 225 -9.69 -18.14 -8.51
CA LEU A 225 -8.39 -17.76 -7.98
C LEU A 225 -7.45 -18.97 -7.94
N LYS A 226 -6.16 -18.73 -8.05
CA LYS A 226 -5.09 -19.68 -7.70
C LYS A 226 -4.18 -19.04 -6.66
N TYR A 227 -3.61 -19.84 -5.78
CA TYR A 227 -2.55 -19.39 -4.91
C TYR A 227 -1.22 -19.39 -5.67
N ASP A 228 -0.47 -18.32 -5.54
CA ASP A 228 0.86 -18.14 -6.09
C ASP A 228 1.85 -18.08 -4.93
N SER A 229 2.72 -19.11 -4.84
CA SER A 229 3.69 -19.22 -3.75
C SER A 229 4.85 -18.23 -3.89
N GLY A 230 5.13 -17.73 -5.11
CA GLY A 230 6.20 -16.75 -5.31
C GLY A 230 5.91 -15.39 -4.69
N ILE A 231 4.62 -15.01 -4.66
CA ILE A 231 4.16 -13.76 -4.03
C ILE A 231 3.34 -14.01 -2.76
N ASN A 232 3.20 -15.26 -2.33
CA ASN A 232 2.39 -15.68 -1.19
C ASN A 232 0.99 -15.06 -1.18
N SER A 233 0.28 -15.09 -2.33
CA SER A 233 -1.01 -14.44 -2.48
C SER A 233 -1.92 -15.14 -3.49
N PHE A 234 -3.23 -14.88 -3.39
CA PHE A 234 -4.18 -15.31 -4.40
C PHE A 234 -4.17 -14.36 -5.60
N VAL A 235 -4.10 -14.94 -6.81
CA VAL A 235 -4.16 -14.21 -8.09
C VAL A 235 -5.27 -14.76 -8.97
N PRO A 236 -5.79 -13.99 -9.93
CA PRO A 236 -6.74 -14.50 -10.92
C PRO A 236 -6.16 -15.68 -11.69
N LYS A 237 -6.92 -16.77 -11.80
CA LYS A 237 -6.54 -17.94 -12.60
C LYS A 237 -7.23 -17.95 -13.95
N GLU A 238 -8.56 -17.95 -13.93
CA GLU A 238 -9.39 -18.06 -15.13
C GLU A 238 -10.77 -17.45 -14.91
N PHE A 239 -11.39 -17.00 -15.99
CA PHE A 239 -12.76 -16.55 -16.00
C PHE A 239 -13.72 -17.72 -16.27
N ILE A 240 -14.94 -17.61 -15.78
CA ILE A 240 -16.00 -18.57 -16.16
C ILE A 240 -16.43 -18.26 -17.58
N LYS A 241 -16.48 -19.28 -18.44
CA LYS A 241 -16.75 -19.17 -19.88
C LYS A 241 -18.03 -18.39 -20.25
N ASN A 242 -19.00 -18.27 -19.35
CA ASN A 242 -20.26 -17.58 -19.57
C ASN A 242 -20.27 -16.09 -19.18
N GLN A 243 -19.21 -15.59 -18.60
CA GLN A 243 -18.97 -14.16 -18.47
C GLN A 243 -18.16 -13.76 -19.70
N LYS A 244 -18.85 -13.27 -20.73
CA LYS A 244 -18.16 -12.61 -21.84
C LYS A 244 -17.54 -11.33 -21.28
N VAL A 245 -16.27 -11.42 -20.96
CA VAL A 245 -15.43 -10.29 -20.62
C VAL A 245 -15.12 -9.49 -21.86
#